data_7cfe150be7835fb31a0d87c01060cb90
#
_entry.id   7cfe150be7835fb31a0d87c01060cb90
#
_cell.length_a   1.000
_cell.length_b   1.000
_cell.length_c   1.000
_cell.angle_alpha   90.00
_cell.angle_beta   90.00
_cell.angle_gamma   90.00
#
_symmetry.space_group_name_H-M   'P 1'
#
loop_
_entity.id
_entity.type
_entity.pdbx_description
1 polymer ?
#
loop_
_entity_poly.entity_id
_entity_poly.type
_entity_poly.pdbx_seq_one_letter_code
_entity_poly.pdbx_strand_id
1 'polypeptide(L)'
;MLIILGLILMIVVVLVGGDRGAMSLIALAGNILCLSLAIWLYAVGAPVFLVTAGAGILISCITLFYQNGTNIKTWSAFLAVAITMCVLFAFIYLVVWKSGAGGLNEIQAAGEDVFYYNMNLDISMPKVATAVIVLSTLGAVIDMALTVTTSVYEVKCHKPDIKMNKLVQSGMKIGKDEIGRAHV
;
A
#
# COMPACT_ATOMS: atom_id res chain seq x y z
N MET A 1 -22.12 5.27 17.33
CA MET A 1 -21.45 6.50 16.86
C MET A 1 -20.57 6.26 15.65
N LEU A 2 -19.63 5.32 15.67
CA LEU A 2 -18.75 4.99 14.53
C LEU A 2 -19.51 4.57 13.25
N ILE A 3 -20.54 3.74 13.37
CA ILE A 3 -21.36 3.29 12.23
C ILE A 3 -22.07 4.48 11.54
N ILE A 4 -22.63 5.40 12.32
CA ILE A 4 -23.30 6.59 11.80
C ILE A 4 -22.30 7.49 11.05
N LEU A 5 -21.11 7.70 11.62
CA LEU A 5 -20.03 8.45 10.99
C LEU A 5 -19.56 7.79 9.69
N GLY A 6 -19.43 6.46 9.69
CA GLY A 6 -19.09 5.68 8.49
C GLY A 6 -20.15 5.82 7.38
N LEU A 7 -21.45 5.77 7.72
CA LEU A 7 -22.54 5.98 6.76
C LEU A 7 -22.53 7.40 6.21
N ILE A 8 -22.33 8.40 7.05
CA ILE A 8 -22.22 9.81 6.60
C ILE A 8 -21.03 9.96 5.65
N LEU A 9 -19.87 9.38 5.98
CA LEU A 9 -18.68 9.42 5.12
C LEU A 9 -18.98 8.78 3.75
N MET A 10 -19.59 7.58 3.73
CA MET A 10 -19.96 6.92 2.47
C MET A 10 -20.89 7.78 1.61
N ILE A 11 -21.91 8.36 2.21
CA ILE A 11 -22.86 9.23 1.51
C ILE A 11 -22.15 10.48 0.95
N VAL A 12 -21.31 11.13 1.74
CA VAL A 12 -20.56 12.33 1.31
C VAL A 12 -19.61 12.00 0.17
N VAL A 13 -18.88 10.89 0.25
CA VAL A 13 -17.96 10.44 -0.81
C VAL A 13 -18.68 10.19 -2.13
N VAL A 14 -19.88 9.60 -2.09
CA VAL A 14 -20.68 9.36 -3.30
C VAL A 14 -21.28 10.65 -3.83
N LEU A 15 -21.82 11.52 -2.96
CA LEU A 15 -22.45 12.78 -3.37
C LEU A 15 -21.43 13.77 -3.98
N VAL A 16 -20.26 13.87 -3.39
CA VAL A 16 -19.21 14.81 -3.85
C VAL A 16 -18.38 14.21 -4.99
N GLY A 17 -18.04 12.92 -4.89
CA GLY A 17 -17.16 12.22 -5.86
C GLY A 17 -17.90 11.64 -7.06
N GLY A 18 -19.24 11.53 -7.02
CA GLY A 18 -20.04 10.89 -8.07
C GLY A 18 -19.57 9.46 -8.35
N ASP A 19 -19.49 9.09 -9.63
CA ASP A 19 -19.06 7.75 -10.06
C ASP A 19 -17.66 7.39 -9.59
N ARG A 20 -16.74 8.38 -9.54
CA ARG A 20 -15.38 8.15 -9.04
C ARG A 20 -15.36 7.88 -7.53
N GLY A 21 -16.22 8.56 -6.78
CA GLY A 21 -16.40 8.32 -5.34
C GLY A 21 -16.94 6.92 -5.07
N ALA A 22 -17.93 6.47 -5.84
CA ALA A 22 -18.47 5.11 -5.74
C ALA A 22 -17.42 4.04 -6.07
N MET A 23 -16.64 4.21 -7.14
CA MET A 23 -15.54 3.32 -7.49
C MET A 23 -14.47 3.25 -6.39
N SER A 24 -14.18 4.39 -5.75
CA SER A 24 -13.21 4.46 -4.64
C SER A 24 -13.70 3.67 -3.42
N LEU A 25 -14.98 3.72 -3.08
CA LEU A 25 -15.55 2.93 -2.00
C LEU A 25 -15.53 1.43 -2.29
N ILE A 26 -15.82 1.03 -3.52
CA ILE A 26 -15.75 -0.38 -3.94
C ILE A 26 -14.30 -0.87 -3.87
N ALA A 27 -13.33 -0.07 -4.33
CA ALA A 27 -11.92 -0.40 -4.23
C ALA A 27 -11.47 -0.53 -2.77
N LEU A 28 -11.94 0.37 -1.90
CA LEU A 28 -11.66 0.30 -0.46
C LEU A 28 -12.21 -0.99 0.15
N ALA A 29 -13.46 -1.36 -0.17
CA ALA A 29 -14.04 -2.63 0.28
C ALA A 29 -13.26 -3.83 -0.24
N GLY A 30 -12.84 -3.83 -1.51
CA GLY A 30 -11.98 -4.85 -2.10
C GLY A 30 -10.63 -4.97 -1.39
N ASN A 31 -10.00 -3.85 -1.04
CA ASN A 31 -8.74 -3.84 -0.30
C ASN A 31 -8.90 -4.40 1.12
N ILE A 32 -10.00 -4.07 1.81
CA ILE A 32 -10.31 -4.63 3.14
C ILE A 32 -10.50 -6.14 3.06
N LEU A 33 -11.24 -6.63 2.06
CA LEU A 33 -11.42 -8.07 1.84
C LEU A 33 -10.09 -8.77 1.54
N CYS A 34 -9.24 -8.16 0.72
CA CYS A 34 -7.91 -8.68 0.40
C CYS A 34 -7.03 -8.79 1.66
N LEU A 35 -7.01 -7.76 2.51
CA LEU A 35 -6.29 -7.80 3.79
C LEU A 35 -6.85 -8.84 4.74
N SER A 36 -8.18 -8.94 4.85
CA SER A 36 -8.84 -9.96 5.69
C SER A 36 -8.49 -11.37 5.25
N LEU A 37 -8.46 -11.60 3.94
CA LEU A 37 -8.04 -12.88 3.35
C LEU A 37 -6.56 -13.17 3.65
N ALA A 38 -5.69 -12.17 3.55
CA ALA A 38 -4.27 -12.33 3.86
C ALA A 38 -4.06 -12.71 5.33
N ILE A 39 -4.76 -12.05 6.26
CA ILE A 39 -4.71 -12.37 7.69
C ILE A 39 -5.20 -13.81 7.94
N TRP A 40 -6.29 -14.20 7.30
CA TRP A 40 -6.82 -15.56 7.42
C TRP A 40 -5.82 -16.60 6.88
N LEU A 41 -5.17 -16.34 5.75
CA LEU A 41 -4.14 -17.22 5.19
C LEU A 41 -2.92 -17.34 6.11
N TYR A 42 -2.51 -16.25 6.79
CA TYR A 42 -1.46 -16.32 7.79
C TYR A 42 -1.86 -17.22 8.97
N ALA A 43 -3.10 -17.11 9.44
CA ALA A 43 -3.61 -17.93 10.54
C ALA A 43 -3.68 -19.43 10.20
N VAL A 44 -3.91 -19.77 8.94
CA VAL A 44 -3.91 -21.17 8.44
C VAL A 44 -2.47 -21.70 8.22
N GLY A 45 -1.44 -20.87 8.38
CA GLY A 45 -0.03 -21.28 8.23
C GLY A 45 0.51 -21.16 6.80
N ALA A 46 -0.15 -20.41 5.92
CA ALA A 46 0.36 -20.16 4.59
C ALA A 46 1.68 -19.36 4.63
N PRO A 47 2.58 -19.52 3.64
CA PRO A 47 3.86 -18.84 3.63
C PRO A 47 3.69 -17.32 3.56
N VAL A 48 4.03 -16.63 4.67
CA VAL A 48 3.79 -15.20 4.89
C VAL A 48 4.26 -14.33 3.72
N PHE A 49 5.45 -14.59 3.18
CA PHE A 49 6.00 -13.79 2.09
C PHE A 49 5.23 -13.90 0.78
N LEU A 50 4.76 -15.10 0.43
CA LEU A 50 3.94 -15.30 -0.77
C LEU A 50 2.56 -14.64 -0.63
N VAL A 51 1.94 -14.78 0.54
CA VAL A 51 0.65 -14.14 0.83
C VAL A 51 0.79 -12.62 0.81
N THR A 52 1.85 -12.06 1.41
CA THR A 52 2.14 -10.62 1.40
C THR A 52 2.34 -10.09 -0.01
N ALA A 53 3.14 -10.79 -0.82
CA ALA A 53 3.37 -10.40 -2.22
C ALA A 53 2.07 -10.47 -3.04
N GLY A 54 1.30 -11.53 -2.89
CA GLY A 54 0.00 -11.70 -3.55
C GLY A 54 -1.00 -10.62 -3.15
N ALA A 55 -1.13 -10.34 -1.86
CA ALA A 55 -1.99 -9.27 -1.35
C ALA A 55 -1.54 -7.90 -1.86
N GLY A 56 -0.24 -7.60 -1.86
CA GLY A 56 0.31 -6.36 -2.39
C GLY A 56 0.01 -6.16 -3.88
N ILE A 57 0.14 -7.22 -4.69
CA ILE A 57 -0.21 -7.17 -6.11
C ILE A 57 -1.71 -6.95 -6.29
N LEU A 58 -2.57 -7.68 -5.58
CA LEU A 58 -4.02 -7.54 -5.68
C LEU A 58 -4.50 -6.15 -5.26
N ILE A 59 -4.02 -5.64 -4.13
CA ILE A 59 -4.34 -4.28 -3.65
C ILE A 59 -3.89 -3.23 -4.68
N SER A 60 -2.67 -3.37 -5.22
CA SER A 60 -2.17 -2.47 -6.26
C SER A 60 -3.01 -2.52 -7.54
N CYS A 61 -3.42 -3.72 -7.97
CA CYS A 61 -4.31 -3.89 -9.11
C CYS A 61 -5.67 -3.24 -8.88
N ILE A 62 -6.31 -3.50 -7.74
CA ILE A 62 -7.61 -2.92 -7.39
C ILE A 62 -7.50 -1.39 -7.36
N THR A 63 -6.50 -0.85 -6.66
CA THR A 63 -6.36 0.59 -6.47
C THR A 63 -5.96 1.30 -7.77
N LEU A 64 -5.04 0.76 -8.54
CA LEU A 64 -4.55 1.42 -9.76
C LEU A 64 -5.49 1.21 -10.95
N PHE A 65 -5.86 -0.03 -11.27
CA PHE A 65 -6.60 -0.31 -12.50
C PHE A 65 -8.12 -0.11 -12.35
N TYR A 66 -8.70 -0.46 -11.21
CA TYR A 66 -10.13 -0.30 -11.02
C TYR A 66 -10.53 1.17 -10.84
N GLN A 67 -9.75 1.96 -10.08
CA GLN A 67 -10.05 3.38 -9.86
C GLN A 67 -9.64 4.28 -11.03
N ASN A 68 -8.52 3.99 -11.71
CA ASN A 68 -7.93 4.90 -12.68
C ASN A 68 -8.01 4.38 -14.13
N GLY A 69 -8.55 3.18 -14.32
CA GLY A 69 -8.66 2.54 -15.63
C GLY A 69 -7.32 2.04 -16.17
N THR A 70 -7.37 1.32 -17.30
CA THR A 70 -6.21 0.70 -17.97
C THR A 70 -5.55 1.67 -18.95
N ASN A 71 -4.73 2.58 -18.43
CA ASN A 71 -4.00 3.58 -19.22
C ASN A 71 -2.48 3.39 -19.08
N ILE A 72 -1.70 3.99 -19.99
CA ILE A 72 -0.23 3.98 -19.95
C ILE A 72 0.30 4.51 -18.60
N LYS A 73 -0.36 5.52 -18.03
CA LYS A 73 -0.03 6.09 -16.71
C LYS A 73 -0.15 5.02 -15.62
N THR A 74 -1.26 4.29 -15.61
CA THR A 74 -1.56 3.25 -14.62
C THR A 74 -0.57 2.08 -14.71
N TRP A 75 -0.21 1.66 -15.93
CA TRP A 75 0.82 0.64 -16.12
C TRP A 75 2.19 1.10 -15.65
N SER A 76 2.57 2.35 -15.93
CA SER A 76 3.83 2.93 -15.46
C SER A 76 3.86 3.05 -13.93
N ALA A 77 2.74 3.46 -13.32
CA ALA A 77 2.60 3.51 -11.87
C ALA A 77 2.69 2.10 -11.25
N PHE A 78 2.01 1.11 -11.82
CA PHE A 78 2.04 -0.26 -11.35
C PHE A 78 3.46 -0.86 -11.38
N LEU A 79 4.21 -0.64 -12.46
CA LEU A 79 5.59 -1.09 -12.56
C LEU A 79 6.49 -0.38 -11.53
N ALA A 80 6.32 0.93 -11.34
CA ALA A 80 7.06 1.68 -10.33
C ALA A 80 6.76 1.16 -8.91
N VAL A 81 5.48 0.92 -8.58
CA VAL A 81 5.05 0.31 -7.32
C VAL A 81 5.69 -1.06 -7.13
N ALA A 82 5.64 -1.93 -8.14
CA ALA A 82 6.19 -3.29 -8.05
C ALA A 82 7.70 -3.27 -7.76
N ILE A 83 8.47 -2.45 -8.48
CA ILE A 83 9.92 -2.31 -8.25
C ILE A 83 10.20 -1.76 -6.85
N THR A 84 9.50 -0.69 -6.46
CA THR A 84 9.69 -0.07 -5.14
C THR A 84 9.34 -1.05 -4.01
N MET A 85 8.26 -1.79 -4.16
CA MET A 85 7.85 -2.79 -3.16
C MET A 85 8.84 -3.95 -3.05
N CYS A 86 9.43 -4.42 -4.15
CA CYS A 86 10.48 -5.42 -4.11
C CYS A 86 11.71 -4.95 -3.33
N VAL A 87 12.14 -3.70 -3.58
CA VAL A 87 13.29 -3.11 -2.86
C VAL A 87 12.97 -2.91 -1.37
N LEU A 88 11.79 -2.35 -1.06
CA LEU A 88 11.34 -2.15 0.32
C LEU A 88 11.21 -3.47 1.07
N PHE A 89 10.64 -4.49 0.43
CA PHE A 89 10.46 -5.81 1.02
C PHE A 89 11.82 -6.41 1.45
N ALA A 90 12.81 -6.38 0.56
CA ALA A 90 14.16 -6.86 0.85
C ALA A 90 14.81 -6.05 1.98
N PHE A 91 14.69 -4.72 1.94
CA PHE A 91 15.27 -3.83 2.95
C PHE A 91 14.62 -4.01 4.33
N ILE A 92 13.29 -4.01 4.40
CA ILE A 92 12.53 -4.19 5.65
C ILE A 92 12.83 -5.57 6.26
N TYR A 93 12.87 -6.62 5.43
CA TYR A 93 13.21 -7.96 5.90
C TYR A 93 14.59 -8.01 6.54
N LEU A 94 15.60 -7.38 5.91
CA LEU A 94 16.97 -7.31 6.46
C LEU A 94 17.02 -6.54 7.78
N VAL A 95 16.30 -5.43 7.87
CA VAL A 95 16.24 -4.60 9.09
C VAL A 95 15.56 -5.37 10.22
N VAL A 96 14.40 -5.95 9.98
CA VAL A 96 13.63 -6.71 10.98
C VAL A 96 14.44 -7.92 11.46
N TRP A 97 15.11 -8.62 10.54
CA TRP A 97 15.94 -9.79 10.89
C TRP A 97 17.17 -9.40 11.73
N LYS A 98 17.88 -8.32 11.38
CA LYS A 98 19.07 -7.87 12.10
C LYS A 98 18.77 -7.18 13.43
N SER A 99 17.68 -6.44 13.51
CA SER A 99 17.32 -5.68 14.72
C SER A 99 16.64 -6.52 15.80
N GLY A 100 16.21 -7.74 15.46
CA GLY A 100 15.38 -8.56 16.37
C GLY A 100 13.99 -7.91 16.65
N ALA A 101 13.59 -6.89 15.86
CA ALA A 101 12.37 -6.13 16.08
C ALA A 101 11.07 -6.92 15.81
N GLY A 102 11.18 -8.17 15.39
CA GLY A 102 10.04 -9.04 15.11
C GLY A 102 9.52 -9.82 16.32
N GLY A 103 10.00 -9.52 17.53
CA GLY A 103 9.51 -10.13 18.77
C GLY A 103 8.42 -9.31 19.45
N LEU A 104 7.64 -9.95 20.30
CA LEU A 104 6.80 -9.25 21.25
C LEU A 104 7.71 -8.53 22.25
N ASN A 105 7.41 -7.27 22.55
CA ASN A 105 8.08 -6.55 23.62
C ASN A 105 7.72 -7.20 24.98
N GLU A 106 8.62 -7.14 25.97
CA GLU A 106 8.40 -7.77 27.30
C GLU A 106 7.09 -7.34 27.95
N ILE A 107 6.64 -6.10 27.75
CA ILE A 107 5.40 -5.57 28.25
C ILE A 107 4.19 -6.24 27.57
N GLN A 108 4.25 -6.46 26.27
CA GLN A 108 3.21 -7.16 25.51
C GLN A 108 3.17 -8.66 25.84
N ALA A 109 4.33 -9.27 26.06
CA ALA A 109 4.43 -10.67 26.46
C ALA A 109 3.93 -10.93 27.89
N ALA A 110 4.01 -9.92 28.78
CA ALA A 110 3.51 -9.99 30.15
C ALA A 110 2.04 -9.56 30.30
N GLY A 111 1.40 -9.04 29.23
CA GLY A 111 -0.01 -8.64 29.25
C GLY A 111 -0.94 -9.84 29.37
N GLU A 112 -2.01 -9.71 30.17
CA GLU A 112 -3.02 -10.77 30.35
C GLU A 112 -3.65 -11.22 29.03
N ASP A 113 -3.73 -10.34 28.05
CA ASP A 113 -4.30 -10.62 26.72
C ASP A 113 -3.53 -11.71 25.96
N VAL A 114 -2.24 -11.91 26.24
CA VAL A 114 -1.41 -12.94 25.60
C VAL A 114 -1.86 -14.35 25.99
N PHE A 115 -2.43 -14.52 27.18
CA PHE A 115 -2.92 -15.82 27.67
C PHE A 115 -4.18 -16.32 26.94
N TYR A 116 -4.92 -15.43 26.26
CA TYR A 116 -6.10 -15.81 25.48
C TYR A 116 -5.77 -16.19 24.05
N TYR A 117 -4.56 -15.89 23.58
CA TYR A 117 -4.12 -16.30 22.24
C TYR A 117 -3.57 -17.73 22.29
N ASN A 118 -4.04 -18.55 21.35
CA ASN A 118 -3.55 -19.92 21.22
C ASN A 118 -2.06 -19.89 20.79
N MET A 119 -1.16 -20.15 21.73
CA MET A 119 0.29 -20.14 21.54
C MET A 119 0.81 -21.23 20.57
N ASN A 120 -0.05 -22.10 20.05
CA ASN A 120 0.29 -23.17 19.12
C ASN A 120 0.35 -22.71 17.64
N LEU A 121 0.25 -21.41 17.36
CA LEU A 121 0.46 -20.88 16.02
C LEU A 121 1.97 -20.82 15.76
N ASP A 122 2.48 -21.70 14.90
CA ASP A 122 3.88 -21.70 14.44
C ASP A 122 4.12 -20.60 13.40
N ILE A 123 3.89 -19.33 13.84
CA ILE A 123 4.03 -18.16 13.00
C ILE A 123 5.31 -17.41 13.39
N SER A 124 6.20 -17.20 12.44
CA SER A 124 7.40 -16.39 12.63
C SER A 124 7.04 -14.90 12.75
N MET A 125 7.08 -14.34 13.95
CA MET A 125 6.80 -12.92 14.21
C MET A 125 7.61 -11.95 13.36
N PRO A 126 8.93 -12.15 13.11
CA PRO A 126 9.69 -11.29 12.19
C PRO A 126 9.11 -11.26 10.77
N LYS A 127 8.60 -12.37 10.26
CA LYS A 127 7.98 -12.43 8.93
C LYS A 127 6.66 -11.66 8.91
N VAL A 128 5.84 -11.79 9.95
CA VAL A 128 4.57 -11.05 10.08
C VAL A 128 4.84 -9.56 10.23
N ALA A 129 5.79 -9.15 11.07
CA ALA A 129 6.19 -7.75 11.21
C ALA A 129 6.63 -7.14 9.87
N THR A 130 7.46 -7.88 9.11
CA THR A 130 7.84 -7.46 7.75
C THR A 130 6.63 -7.29 6.86
N ALA A 131 5.70 -8.24 6.86
CA ALA A 131 4.49 -8.19 6.05
C ALA A 131 3.61 -6.98 6.39
N VAL A 132 3.40 -6.70 7.68
CA VAL A 132 2.62 -5.56 8.15
C VAL A 132 3.25 -4.24 7.70
N ILE A 133 4.56 -4.06 7.87
CA ILE A 133 5.25 -2.84 7.46
C ILE A 133 5.17 -2.66 5.94
N VAL A 134 5.39 -3.72 5.16
CA VAL A 134 5.31 -3.69 3.69
C VAL A 134 3.90 -3.31 3.23
N LEU A 135 2.85 -3.95 3.76
CA LEU A 135 1.47 -3.65 3.37
C LEU A 135 1.00 -2.28 3.84
N SER A 136 1.46 -1.79 5.00
CA SER A 136 1.10 -0.45 5.48
C SER A 136 1.76 0.66 4.66
N THR A 137 2.95 0.44 4.11
CA THR A 137 3.63 1.41 3.23
C THR A 137 3.10 1.41 1.80
N LEU A 138 2.41 0.34 1.38
CA LEU A 138 1.92 0.16 0.02
C LEU A 138 1.04 1.32 -0.46
N GLY A 139 0.12 1.79 0.38
CA GLY A 139 -0.78 2.90 0.05
C GLY A 139 -0.02 4.18 -0.32
N ALA A 140 0.94 4.58 0.50
CA ALA A 140 1.77 5.76 0.25
C ALA A 140 2.61 5.62 -1.04
N VAL A 141 3.13 4.41 -1.31
CA VAL A 141 3.89 4.13 -2.55
C VAL A 141 2.99 4.22 -3.78
N ILE A 142 1.75 3.71 -3.72
CA ILE A 142 0.77 3.80 -4.80
C ILE A 142 0.42 5.26 -5.10
N ASP A 143 0.11 6.06 -4.08
CA ASP A 143 -0.26 7.47 -4.23
C ASP A 143 0.89 8.27 -4.85
N MET A 144 2.11 8.08 -4.36
CA MET A 144 3.30 8.74 -4.90
C MET A 144 3.56 8.33 -6.35
N ALA A 145 3.50 7.05 -6.66
CA ALA A 145 3.71 6.55 -8.02
C ALA A 145 2.66 7.11 -8.99
N LEU A 146 1.39 7.16 -8.59
CA LEU A 146 0.31 7.69 -9.40
C LEU A 146 0.46 9.21 -9.63
N THR A 147 0.78 9.97 -8.59
CA THR A 147 0.98 11.42 -8.67
C THR A 147 2.13 11.77 -9.61
N VAL A 148 3.29 11.12 -9.42
CA VAL A 148 4.47 11.38 -10.27
C VAL A 148 4.22 10.95 -11.71
N THR A 149 3.68 9.76 -11.94
CA THR A 149 3.44 9.27 -13.32
C THR A 149 2.40 10.08 -14.05
N THR A 150 1.33 10.53 -13.38
CA THR A 150 0.30 11.40 -13.98
C THR A 150 0.89 12.73 -14.37
N SER A 151 1.63 13.39 -13.48
CA SER A 151 2.25 14.68 -13.73
C SER A 151 3.31 14.62 -14.85
N VAL A 152 4.15 13.57 -14.86
CA VAL A 152 5.14 13.34 -15.93
C VAL A 152 4.46 13.11 -17.28
N TYR A 153 3.36 12.36 -17.28
CA TYR A 153 2.57 12.14 -18.50
C TYR A 153 1.97 13.45 -19.03
N GLU A 154 1.43 14.31 -18.16
CA GLU A 154 0.91 15.61 -18.56
C GLU A 154 1.99 16.51 -19.18
N VAL A 155 3.17 16.56 -18.55
CA VAL A 155 4.34 17.28 -19.11
C VAL A 155 4.68 16.76 -20.51
N LYS A 156 4.66 15.44 -20.71
CA LYS A 156 4.94 14.81 -21.99
C LYS A 156 3.87 15.15 -23.05
N CYS A 157 2.59 15.19 -22.65
CA CYS A 157 1.50 15.58 -23.54
C CYS A 157 1.60 17.04 -24.00
N HIS A 158 1.99 17.96 -23.11
CA HIS A 158 2.14 19.38 -23.44
C HIS A 158 3.42 19.70 -24.22
N LYS A 159 4.48 18.88 -24.07
CA LYS A 159 5.75 19.03 -24.77
C LYS A 159 6.23 17.68 -25.31
N PRO A 160 5.71 17.25 -26.49
CA PRO A 160 6.07 15.94 -27.07
C PRO A 160 7.55 15.76 -27.33
N ASP A 161 8.27 16.84 -27.67
CA ASP A 161 9.70 16.85 -28.03
C ASP A 161 10.64 16.97 -26.82
N ILE A 162 10.10 16.88 -25.58
CA ILE A 162 10.93 16.98 -24.37
C ILE A 162 11.93 15.82 -24.31
N LYS A 163 13.21 16.15 -24.09
CA LYS A 163 14.27 15.15 -23.92
C LYS A 163 14.02 14.33 -22.64
N MET A 164 14.29 13.02 -22.72
CA MET A 164 14.08 12.08 -21.61
C MET A 164 14.71 12.55 -20.29
N ASN A 165 15.94 13.08 -20.32
CA ASN A 165 16.63 13.60 -19.15
C ASN A 165 15.86 14.74 -18.44
N LYS A 166 15.23 15.63 -19.21
CA LYS A 166 14.42 16.72 -18.64
C LYS A 166 13.11 16.19 -18.09
N LEU A 167 12.54 15.16 -18.71
CA LEU A 167 11.32 14.50 -18.22
C LEU A 167 11.57 13.80 -16.87
N VAL A 168 12.70 13.09 -16.75
CA VAL A 168 13.12 12.45 -15.49
C VAL A 168 13.38 13.50 -14.39
N GLN A 169 14.07 14.60 -14.72
CA GLN A 169 14.29 15.70 -13.77
C GLN A 169 12.98 16.32 -13.30
N SER A 170 11.99 16.47 -14.19
CA SER A 170 10.66 16.95 -13.83
C SER A 170 9.98 16.00 -12.85
N GLY A 171 9.99 14.70 -13.13
CA GLY A 171 9.44 13.68 -12.21
C GLY A 171 10.12 13.68 -10.84
N MET A 172 11.45 13.78 -10.81
CA MET A 172 12.21 13.86 -9.56
C MET A 172 11.88 15.12 -8.75
N LYS A 173 11.68 16.26 -9.43
CA LYS A 173 11.29 17.51 -8.76
C LYS A 173 9.89 17.37 -8.15
N ILE A 174 8.93 16.86 -8.91
CA ILE A 174 7.56 16.62 -8.41
C ILE A 174 7.58 15.69 -7.20
N GLY A 175 8.31 14.57 -7.27
CA GLY A 175 8.43 13.65 -6.14
C GLY A 175 9.05 14.31 -4.88
N LYS A 176 10.08 15.14 -5.05
CA LYS A 176 10.68 15.90 -3.93
C LYS A 176 9.71 16.93 -3.32
N ASP A 177 8.98 17.64 -4.18
CA ASP A 177 8.01 18.65 -3.72
C ASP A 177 6.85 17.98 -2.97
N GLU A 178 6.42 16.78 -3.37
CA GLU A 178 5.37 16.02 -2.69
C GLU A 178 5.84 15.51 -1.31
N ILE A 179 7.04 14.96 -1.24
CA ILE A 179 7.64 14.55 0.06
C ILE A 179 7.84 15.78 0.98
N GLY A 180 8.25 16.92 0.42
CA GLY A 180 8.45 18.15 1.19
C GLY A 180 7.17 18.70 1.81
N ARG A 181 6.02 18.56 1.14
CA ARG A 181 4.71 19.01 1.68
C ARG A 181 4.25 18.20 2.89
N ALA A 182 4.67 16.95 3.00
CA ALA A 182 4.32 16.11 4.14
C ALA A 182 5.02 16.54 5.45
N HIS A 183 5.98 17.45 5.39
CA HIS A 183 6.77 17.92 6.54
C HIS A 183 6.47 19.38 6.96
N VAL A 184 5.53 20.04 6.32
CA VAL A 184 5.06 21.39 6.66
C VAL A 184 3.65 21.33 7.25
#